data_42bb6734a7b1e3d4cc0168ac6b57cd04
#
_entry.id   42bb6734a7b1e3d4cc0168ac6b57cd04
#
_cell.length_a   1.000
_cell.length_b   1.000
_cell.length_c   1.000
_cell.angle_alpha   90.00
_cell.angle_beta   90.00
_cell.angle_gamma   90.00
#
_symmetry.space_group_name_H-M   'P 1'
#
loop_
_entity.id
_entity.type
_entity.pdbx_description
1 polymer ?
#
loop_
_entity_poly.entity_id
_entity_poly.type
_entity_poly.pdbx_seq_one_letter_code
_entity_poly.pdbx_strand_id
1 'polypeptide(L)'
;MPDASAPGACQVVGSCQCVAGGGPARPKEGITTPTYVYSDVHGHRATLERALERVSPSEQDRFFCLGDMIDRGPDPLGVIAITRALPNVCVLKGNHEDLMLRALRGADQVEMSMCAMDWAMNGGSTTSDALEALDDEDASMVVDWVQRLPCWAQVRVGERDYILTHAGIDPWRVEVPAAWDEGSIERLMAAQRPDDLLWIRDDFWTSPTGLVNEWGEGPIVIAGHTPTPYLTGMLGEACGPTRNADGLAQMVKVGASGATGGVADRWDIDAGAAGGAGFGQVLILRLDDGACFYEPILPGE
;
A
#
# COMPACT_ATOMS: atom_id res chain seq x y z
N MET A 1 -9.49 -15.00 -40.21
CA MET A 1 -8.60 -15.03 -39.05
C MET A 1 -8.84 -13.72 -38.30
N PRO A 2 -9.65 -13.66 -37.24
CA PRO A 2 -9.73 -12.45 -36.42
C PRO A 2 -8.61 -12.44 -35.39
N ASP A 3 -8.05 -11.29 -35.22
CA ASP A 3 -6.97 -10.83 -34.37
C ASP A 3 -7.31 -11.13 -32.89
N ALA A 4 -6.41 -11.80 -32.20
CA ALA A 4 -6.52 -12.03 -30.77
C ALA A 4 -6.18 -10.73 -30.04
N SER A 5 -7.20 -9.96 -29.68
CA SER A 5 -7.07 -8.84 -28.74
C SER A 5 -6.63 -9.37 -27.38
N ALA A 6 -5.48 -8.91 -26.93
CA ALA A 6 -4.92 -9.15 -25.62
C ALA A 6 -5.93 -8.82 -24.50
N PRO A 7 -5.87 -9.52 -23.34
CA PRO A 7 -6.75 -9.23 -22.20
C PRO A 7 -6.54 -7.78 -21.75
N GLY A 8 -7.64 -7.10 -21.44
CA GLY A 8 -7.70 -5.68 -21.17
C GLY A 8 -6.68 -5.24 -20.15
N ALA A 9 -5.69 -4.49 -20.61
CA ALA A 9 -4.76 -3.77 -19.76
C ALA A 9 -5.58 -2.86 -18.85
N CYS A 10 -5.44 -3.04 -17.55
CA CYS A 10 -5.85 -2.05 -16.56
C CYS A 10 -5.26 -0.72 -17.02
N GLN A 11 -6.10 0.21 -17.47
CA GLN A 11 -5.61 1.52 -17.87
C GLN A 11 -4.99 2.14 -16.62
N VAL A 12 -3.69 2.35 -16.66
CA VAL A 12 -2.96 3.17 -15.71
C VAL A 12 -3.59 4.58 -15.78
N VAL A 13 -4.60 4.80 -14.97
CA VAL A 13 -5.11 6.15 -14.74
C VAL A 13 -4.05 6.84 -13.90
N GLY A 14 -3.46 7.86 -14.46
CA GLY A 14 -2.29 8.58 -14.03
C GLY A 14 -2.08 8.72 -12.52
N SER A 15 -0.84 8.99 -12.15
CA SER A 15 -0.43 9.35 -10.80
C SER A 15 -1.54 10.09 -10.07
N CYS A 16 -1.95 9.60 -8.92
CA CYS A 16 -2.78 10.38 -8.02
C CYS A 16 -1.91 11.55 -7.52
N GLN A 17 -1.83 12.60 -8.34
CA GLN A 17 -1.42 13.88 -7.81
C GLN A 17 -2.55 14.30 -6.90
N CYS A 18 -2.33 14.26 -5.60
CA CYS A 18 -3.14 15.01 -4.66
C CYS A 18 -3.03 16.47 -5.08
N VAL A 19 -4.02 16.92 -5.89
CA VAL A 19 -4.07 18.29 -6.42
C VAL A 19 -4.36 19.17 -5.22
N ALA A 20 -3.32 19.73 -4.62
CA ALA A 20 -3.45 20.96 -3.89
C ALA A 20 -3.84 22.04 -4.92
N GLY A 21 -5.09 22.44 -4.90
CA GLY A 21 -5.55 23.55 -5.73
C GLY A 21 -4.77 24.82 -5.41
N GLY A 22 -4.06 25.36 -6.40
CA GLY A 22 -3.31 26.60 -6.31
C GLY A 22 -1.83 26.38 -6.64
N GLY A 23 -1.32 27.15 -7.62
CA GLY A 23 0.07 27.09 -8.08
C GLY A 23 1.11 27.26 -6.97
N PRO A 24 2.41 27.05 -7.24
CA PRO A 24 3.45 26.86 -6.23
C PRO A 24 3.64 28.13 -5.39
N ALA A 25 2.89 28.22 -4.31
CA ALA A 25 3.24 29.10 -3.21
C ALA A 25 4.36 28.42 -2.43
N ARG A 26 5.55 29.00 -2.39
CA ARG A 26 6.63 28.58 -1.50
C ARG A 26 6.05 28.41 -0.09
N PRO A 27 6.23 27.24 0.58
CA PRO A 27 5.81 27.06 1.96
C PRO A 27 6.46 28.18 2.80
N LYS A 28 5.68 28.85 3.60
CA LYS A 28 6.22 29.68 4.67
C LYS A 28 6.94 28.74 5.63
N GLU A 29 8.19 29.06 5.99
CA GLU A 29 8.97 28.35 6.99
C GLU A 29 8.13 28.10 8.24
N GLY A 30 7.96 26.84 8.66
CA GLY A 30 7.55 26.49 10.00
C GLY A 30 6.35 25.58 10.20
N ILE A 31 5.55 25.22 9.19
CA ILE A 31 4.45 24.24 9.37
C ILE A 31 4.57 23.19 8.26
N THR A 32 5.24 22.08 8.57
CA THR A 32 5.17 20.89 7.72
C THR A 32 3.81 20.22 7.96
N THR A 33 3.03 20.02 6.92
CA THR A 33 1.78 19.26 6.99
C THR A 33 2.13 17.79 7.21
N PRO A 34 1.76 17.18 8.35
CA PRO A 34 2.06 15.78 8.61
C PRO A 34 1.56 14.86 7.49
N THR A 35 2.39 13.89 7.14
CA THR A 35 2.09 12.91 6.11
C THR A 35 2.16 11.51 6.68
N TYR A 36 1.04 10.80 6.65
CA TYR A 36 0.88 9.48 7.23
C TYR A 36 0.66 8.42 6.15
N VAL A 37 1.25 7.24 6.37
CA VAL A 37 1.10 6.07 5.48
C VAL A 37 0.73 4.85 6.31
N TYR A 38 -0.22 4.05 5.85
CA TYR A 38 -0.58 2.75 6.44
C TYR A 38 -1.02 1.77 5.35
N SER A 39 -1.07 0.48 5.69
CA SER A 39 -1.38 -0.59 4.74
C SER A 39 -1.99 -1.80 5.46
N ASP A 40 -2.60 -2.70 4.67
CA ASP A 40 -2.93 -4.07 5.08
C ASP A 40 -3.75 -4.16 6.38
N VAL A 41 -4.84 -3.38 6.44
CA VAL A 41 -5.74 -3.34 7.62
C VAL A 41 -6.66 -4.55 7.69
N HIS A 42 -7.02 -5.13 6.54
CA HIS A 42 -7.78 -6.37 6.45
C HIS A 42 -9.03 -6.44 7.36
N GLY A 43 -9.94 -5.49 7.20
CA GLY A 43 -11.23 -5.52 7.92
C GLY A 43 -11.16 -5.28 9.43
N HIS A 44 -9.99 -4.97 10.00
CA HIS A 44 -9.81 -4.68 11.43
C HIS A 44 -10.15 -3.22 11.74
N ARG A 45 -11.43 -2.90 11.66
CA ARG A 45 -11.95 -1.54 11.80
C ARG A 45 -11.67 -0.93 13.16
N ALA A 46 -12.02 -1.63 14.25
CA ALA A 46 -11.89 -1.08 15.60
C ALA A 46 -10.42 -0.84 15.96
N THR A 47 -9.53 -1.71 15.49
CA THR A 47 -8.07 -1.51 15.64
C THR A 47 -7.61 -0.27 14.86
N LEU A 48 -8.07 -0.07 13.61
CA LEU A 48 -7.75 1.13 12.84
C LEU A 48 -8.25 2.42 13.52
N GLU A 49 -9.48 2.41 14.05
CA GLU A 49 -10.04 3.55 14.80
C GLU A 49 -9.13 3.94 15.98
N ARG A 50 -8.67 2.97 16.75
CA ARG A 50 -7.75 3.22 17.86
C ARG A 50 -6.37 3.68 17.43
N ALA A 51 -5.85 3.16 16.31
CA ALA A 51 -4.59 3.65 15.76
C ALA A 51 -4.72 5.12 15.32
N LEU A 52 -5.84 5.50 14.70
CA LEU A 52 -6.13 6.88 14.30
C LEU A 52 -6.34 7.81 15.51
N GLU A 53 -6.94 7.34 16.60
CA GLU A 53 -7.04 8.12 17.85
C GLU A 53 -5.66 8.52 18.38
N ARG A 54 -4.65 7.65 18.26
CA ARG A 54 -3.25 7.98 18.66
C ARG A 54 -2.62 9.04 17.77
N VAL A 55 -2.97 9.05 16.49
CA VAL A 55 -2.49 10.05 15.53
C VAL A 55 -3.21 11.38 15.73
N SER A 56 -4.49 11.37 16.13
CA SER A 56 -5.36 12.54 16.26
C SER A 56 -5.37 13.40 14.97
N PRO A 57 -5.93 12.88 13.85
CA PRO A 57 -5.88 13.54 12.54
C PRO A 57 -6.42 14.98 12.56
N SER A 58 -5.75 15.88 11.86
CA SER A 58 -6.21 17.25 11.58
C SER A 58 -6.63 17.41 10.12
N GLU A 59 -7.41 18.44 9.81
CA GLU A 59 -7.90 18.70 8.44
C GLU A 59 -6.77 18.96 7.41
N GLN A 60 -5.58 19.34 7.87
CA GLN A 60 -4.44 19.59 6.99
C GLN A 60 -3.61 18.32 6.72
N ASP A 61 -3.72 17.30 7.56
CA ASP A 61 -2.91 16.09 7.44
C ASP A 61 -3.17 15.37 6.12
N ARG A 62 -2.14 14.73 5.59
CA ARG A 62 -2.22 13.90 4.39
C ARG A 62 -2.11 12.43 4.77
N PHE A 63 -3.01 11.61 4.24
CA PHE A 63 -3.01 10.17 4.48
C PHE A 63 -2.83 9.39 3.18
N PHE A 64 -2.08 8.30 3.27
CA PHE A 64 -1.93 7.32 2.19
C PHE A 64 -2.25 5.94 2.74
N CYS A 65 -3.24 5.26 2.15
CA CYS A 65 -3.52 3.85 2.40
C CYS A 65 -2.98 3.05 1.21
N LEU A 66 -2.10 2.07 1.46
CA LEU A 66 -1.47 1.32 0.38
C LEU A 66 -2.27 0.10 -0.08
N GLY A 67 -3.54 -0.01 0.30
CA GLY A 67 -4.44 -1.10 -0.07
C GLY A 67 -4.62 -2.15 1.00
N ASP A 68 -5.29 -3.25 0.64
CA ASP A 68 -5.69 -4.36 1.50
C ASP A 68 -6.47 -3.88 2.73
N MET A 69 -7.51 -3.09 2.45
CA MET A 69 -8.48 -2.65 3.44
C MET A 69 -9.47 -3.75 3.81
N ILE A 70 -9.75 -4.63 2.86
CA ILE A 70 -10.81 -5.63 2.89
C ILE A 70 -10.30 -7.03 3.24
N ASP A 71 -11.23 -7.96 3.41
CA ASP A 71 -11.04 -9.39 3.64
C ASP A 71 -10.48 -9.73 5.04
N ARG A 72 -10.65 -11.00 5.44
CA ARG A 72 -10.12 -11.61 6.67
C ARG A 72 -10.79 -11.11 7.94
N GLY A 73 -10.64 -9.83 8.28
CA GLY A 73 -11.22 -9.25 9.48
C GLY A 73 -12.73 -9.01 9.37
N PRO A 74 -13.37 -8.65 10.49
CA PRO A 74 -14.84 -8.70 10.61
C PRO A 74 -15.60 -7.53 9.96
N ASP A 75 -14.95 -6.38 9.70
CA ASP A 75 -15.65 -5.19 9.18
C ASP A 75 -14.89 -4.51 8.02
N PRO A 76 -14.81 -5.15 6.84
CA PRO A 76 -14.10 -4.61 5.67
C PRO A 76 -14.71 -3.29 5.16
N LEU A 77 -16.03 -3.17 5.14
CA LEU A 77 -16.70 -1.96 4.66
C LEU A 77 -16.55 -0.80 5.65
N GLY A 78 -16.47 -1.10 6.95
CA GLY A 78 -16.13 -0.12 7.97
C GLY A 78 -14.74 0.44 7.83
N VAL A 79 -13.74 -0.38 7.47
CA VAL A 79 -12.38 0.09 7.14
C VAL A 79 -12.40 1.01 5.93
N ILE A 80 -13.11 0.64 4.84
CA ILE A 80 -13.29 1.51 3.67
C ILE A 80 -13.93 2.84 4.09
N ALA A 81 -14.99 2.81 4.89
CA ALA A 81 -15.72 4.02 5.31
C ALA A 81 -14.81 4.99 6.09
N ILE A 82 -14.06 4.47 7.07
CA ILE A 82 -13.12 5.27 7.87
C ILE A 82 -12.01 5.83 6.99
N THR A 83 -11.38 4.99 6.16
CA THR A 83 -10.32 5.40 5.25
C THR A 83 -10.77 6.54 4.34
N ARG A 84 -11.97 6.44 3.75
CA ARG A 84 -12.54 7.49 2.88
C ARG A 84 -12.88 8.78 3.62
N ALA A 85 -13.11 8.72 4.92
CA ALA A 85 -13.42 9.89 5.75
C ALA A 85 -12.18 10.65 6.22
N LEU A 86 -10.96 10.10 6.04
CA LEU A 86 -9.73 10.78 6.41
C LEU A 86 -9.49 12.03 5.54
N PRO A 87 -8.91 13.08 6.12
CA PRO A 87 -8.59 14.29 5.37
C PRO A 87 -7.49 14.01 4.33
N ASN A 88 -7.62 14.62 3.16
CA ASN A 88 -6.62 14.56 2.08
C ASN A 88 -6.05 13.14 1.84
N VAL A 89 -6.92 12.12 1.86
CA VAL A 89 -6.51 10.72 1.70
C VAL A 89 -6.31 10.35 0.24
N CYS A 90 -5.21 9.66 -0.03
CA CYS A 90 -4.96 8.91 -1.26
C CYS A 90 -4.97 7.42 -0.91
N VAL A 91 -5.81 6.65 -1.60
CA VAL A 91 -5.95 5.21 -1.38
C VAL A 91 -5.45 4.47 -2.61
N LEU A 92 -4.56 3.51 -2.41
CA LEU A 92 -4.09 2.61 -3.46
C LEU A 92 -4.92 1.33 -3.44
N LYS A 93 -4.93 0.65 -4.58
CA LYS A 93 -5.45 -0.70 -4.71
C LYS A 93 -4.46 -1.69 -4.14
N GLY A 94 -4.91 -2.62 -3.29
CA GLY A 94 -4.18 -3.80 -2.90
C GLY A 94 -4.56 -5.02 -3.74
N ASN A 95 -3.88 -6.13 -3.53
CA ASN A 95 -4.19 -7.36 -4.25
C ASN A 95 -5.54 -7.96 -3.82
N HIS A 96 -5.99 -7.72 -2.59
CA HIS A 96 -7.31 -8.17 -2.14
C HIS A 96 -8.43 -7.37 -2.82
N GLU A 97 -8.29 -6.08 -3.02
CA GLU A 97 -9.21 -5.30 -3.84
C GLU A 97 -9.22 -5.79 -5.30
N ASP A 98 -8.07 -6.18 -5.86
CA ASP A 98 -7.98 -6.72 -7.23
C ASP A 98 -8.66 -8.11 -7.34
N LEU A 99 -8.46 -9.01 -6.36
CA LEU A 99 -9.15 -10.30 -6.28
C LEU A 99 -10.67 -10.12 -6.27
N MET A 100 -11.19 -9.22 -5.43
CA MET A 100 -12.62 -8.88 -5.38
C MET A 100 -13.11 -8.41 -6.76
N LEU A 101 -12.40 -7.48 -7.39
CA LEU A 101 -12.80 -6.95 -8.70
C LEU A 101 -12.80 -8.03 -9.78
N ARG A 102 -11.81 -8.91 -9.83
CA ARG A 102 -11.76 -10.02 -10.79
C ARG A 102 -12.89 -11.03 -10.53
N ALA A 103 -13.21 -11.29 -9.27
CA ALA A 103 -14.32 -12.18 -8.89
C ALA A 103 -15.68 -11.62 -9.29
N LEU A 104 -15.89 -10.30 -9.16
CA LEU A 104 -17.17 -9.66 -9.42
C LEU A 104 -17.34 -9.13 -10.84
N ARG A 105 -16.24 -8.85 -11.56
CA ARG A 105 -16.23 -8.13 -12.85
C ARG A 105 -15.21 -8.68 -13.84
N GLY A 106 -14.81 -9.95 -13.71
CA GLY A 106 -13.91 -10.61 -14.67
C GLY A 106 -14.49 -10.61 -16.09
N ALA A 107 -13.62 -10.84 -17.07
CA ALA A 107 -13.98 -10.73 -18.50
C ALA A 107 -15.07 -11.72 -18.94
N ASP A 108 -15.15 -12.88 -18.29
CA ASP A 108 -16.18 -13.88 -18.55
C ASP A 108 -16.53 -14.69 -17.30
N GLN A 109 -17.58 -15.53 -17.41
CA GLN A 109 -18.10 -16.33 -16.31
C GLN A 109 -17.10 -17.35 -15.76
N VAL A 110 -16.17 -17.84 -16.59
CA VAL A 110 -15.14 -18.82 -16.16
C VAL A 110 -14.08 -18.11 -15.33
N GLU A 111 -13.59 -16.97 -15.80
CA GLU A 111 -12.66 -16.14 -15.04
C GLU A 111 -13.26 -15.70 -13.72
N MET A 112 -14.50 -15.19 -13.73
CA MET A 112 -15.19 -14.78 -12.50
C MET A 112 -15.29 -15.93 -11.49
N SER A 113 -15.65 -17.13 -11.94
CA SER A 113 -15.78 -18.29 -11.05
C SER A 113 -14.46 -18.76 -10.47
N MET A 114 -13.37 -18.72 -11.24
CA MET A 114 -12.03 -19.06 -10.77
C MET A 114 -11.53 -18.00 -9.78
N CYS A 115 -11.67 -16.72 -10.11
CA CYS A 115 -11.26 -15.62 -9.25
C CYS A 115 -12.09 -15.56 -7.97
N ALA A 116 -13.39 -15.92 -8.00
CA ALA A 116 -14.21 -16.01 -6.80
C ALA A 116 -13.71 -17.08 -5.83
N MET A 117 -13.24 -18.23 -6.37
CA MET A 117 -12.62 -19.28 -5.55
C MET A 117 -11.30 -18.79 -4.93
N ASP A 118 -10.45 -18.14 -5.72
CA ASP A 118 -9.18 -17.60 -5.24
C ASP A 118 -9.41 -16.52 -4.17
N TRP A 119 -10.38 -15.64 -4.39
CA TRP A 119 -10.75 -14.61 -3.42
C TRP A 119 -11.28 -15.21 -2.12
N ALA A 120 -12.17 -16.20 -2.19
CA ALA A 120 -12.69 -16.91 -1.02
C ALA A 120 -11.57 -17.59 -0.22
N MET A 121 -10.62 -18.27 -0.91
CA MET A 121 -9.46 -18.92 -0.28
C MET A 121 -8.51 -17.93 0.38
N ASN A 122 -8.48 -16.68 -0.06
CA ASN A 122 -7.69 -15.61 0.52
C ASN A 122 -8.41 -14.82 1.62
N GLY A 123 -9.61 -15.25 2.05
CA GLY A 123 -10.37 -14.64 3.14
C GLY A 123 -11.44 -13.65 2.70
N GLY A 124 -11.83 -13.67 1.41
CA GLY A 124 -12.80 -12.77 0.81
C GLY A 124 -14.25 -12.98 1.27
N SER A 125 -14.55 -14.05 2.02
CA SER A 125 -15.91 -14.32 2.51
C SER A 125 -16.48 -13.17 3.36
N THR A 126 -15.68 -12.56 4.22
CA THR A 126 -16.13 -11.45 5.08
C THR A 126 -16.56 -10.24 4.26
N THR A 127 -15.84 -9.95 3.17
CA THR A 127 -16.20 -8.85 2.25
C THR A 127 -17.39 -9.21 1.38
N SER A 128 -17.46 -10.46 0.88
CA SER A 128 -18.61 -10.95 0.11
C SER A 128 -19.89 -10.84 0.92
N ASP A 129 -19.90 -11.38 2.15
CA ASP A 129 -21.04 -11.33 3.05
C ASP A 129 -21.46 -9.87 3.38
N ALA A 130 -20.49 -8.99 3.56
CA ALA A 130 -20.74 -7.58 3.83
C ALA A 130 -21.33 -6.85 2.60
N LEU A 131 -20.88 -7.16 1.39
CA LEU A 131 -21.46 -6.61 0.15
C LEU A 131 -22.88 -7.14 -0.10
N GLU A 132 -23.10 -8.44 0.13
CA GLU A 132 -24.42 -9.06 -0.01
C GLU A 132 -25.46 -8.52 0.99
N ALA A 133 -25.03 -7.96 2.12
CA ALA A 133 -25.90 -7.31 3.10
C ALA A 133 -26.33 -5.89 2.69
N LEU A 134 -25.70 -5.29 1.67
CA LEU A 134 -26.08 -3.99 1.11
C LEU A 134 -27.18 -4.17 0.06
N ASP A 135 -27.85 -3.10 -0.31
CA ASP A 135 -28.63 -3.10 -1.55
C ASP A 135 -27.70 -3.03 -2.79
N ASP A 136 -28.24 -3.36 -3.97
CA ASP A 136 -27.46 -3.47 -5.20
C ASP A 136 -26.79 -2.13 -5.61
N GLU A 137 -27.40 -0.99 -5.29
CA GLU A 137 -26.88 0.33 -5.60
C GLU A 137 -25.67 0.65 -4.72
N ASP A 138 -25.79 0.45 -3.41
CA ASP A 138 -24.72 0.67 -2.44
C ASP A 138 -23.54 -0.29 -2.68
N ALA A 139 -23.79 -1.57 -2.92
CA ALA A 139 -22.75 -2.54 -3.26
C ALA A 139 -22.01 -2.14 -4.54
N SER A 140 -22.74 -1.73 -5.59
CA SER A 140 -22.14 -1.25 -6.83
C SER A 140 -21.29 -0.01 -6.62
N MET A 141 -21.73 0.94 -5.78
CA MET A 141 -20.95 2.15 -5.46
C MET A 141 -19.61 1.82 -4.79
N VAL A 142 -19.57 0.85 -3.89
CA VAL A 142 -18.32 0.38 -3.26
C VAL A 142 -17.39 -0.22 -4.30
N VAL A 143 -17.88 -1.15 -5.11
CA VAL A 143 -17.08 -1.83 -6.14
C VAL A 143 -16.58 -0.84 -7.19
N ASP A 144 -17.41 0.10 -7.62
CA ASP A 144 -17.02 1.17 -8.56
C ASP A 144 -15.94 2.09 -7.99
N TRP A 145 -16.00 2.38 -6.70
CA TRP A 145 -14.98 3.17 -6.04
C TRP A 145 -13.65 2.41 -6.00
N VAL A 146 -13.66 1.13 -5.58
CA VAL A 146 -12.46 0.28 -5.56
C VAL A 146 -11.84 0.14 -6.96
N GLN A 147 -12.66 0.00 -8.00
CA GLN A 147 -12.17 -0.13 -9.36
C GLN A 147 -11.33 1.08 -9.82
N ARG A 148 -11.63 2.27 -9.33
CA ARG A 148 -10.92 3.52 -9.68
C ARG A 148 -9.65 3.77 -8.88
N LEU A 149 -9.32 2.94 -7.89
CA LEU A 149 -8.13 3.12 -7.07
C LEU A 149 -6.86 2.96 -7.93
N PRO A 150 -5.89 3.89 -7.82
CA PRO A 150 -4.60 3.76 -8.46
C PRO A 150 -3.77 2.65 -7.82
N CYS A 151 -2.77 2.12 -8.55
CA CYS A 151 -1.86 1.09 -8.04
C CYS A 151 -0.60 1.68 -7.39
N TRP A 152 -0.33 2.97 -7.56
CA TRP A 152 0.82 3.65 -6.97
C TRP A 152 0.57 5.13 -6.77
N ALA A 153 1.35 5.75 -5.91
CA ALA A 153 1.41 7.18 -5.72
C ALA A 153 2.85 7.63 -5.46
N GLN A 154 3.10 8.94 -5.59
CA GLN A 154 4.34 9.53 -5.11
C GLN A 154 4.03 10.65 -4.13
N VAL A 155 4.92 10.84 -3.17
CA VAL A 155 4.84 11.94 -2.21
C VAL A 155 6.23 12.46 -1.87
N ARG A 156 6.37 13.78 -1.78
CA ARG A 156 7.58 14.42 -1.29
C ARG A 156 7.35 14.93 0.12
N VAL A 157 8.26 14.54 1.03
CA VAL A 157 8.29 15.01 2.42
C VAL A 157 9.68 15.52 2.72
N GLY A 158 9.79 16.80 3.07
CA GLY A 158 11.08 17.47 3.14
C GLY A 158 11.81 17.45 1.80
N GLU A 159 13.03 16.92 1.79
CA GLU A 159 13.84 16.75 0.57
C GLU A 159 13.79 15.33 -0.03
N ARG A 160 13.00 14.41 0.57
CA ARG A 160 12.92 13.02 0.14
C ARG A 160 11.66 12.75 -0.67
N ASP A 161 11.83 12.10 -1.82
CA ASP A 161 10.75 11.52 -2.59
C ASP A 161 10.49 10.08 -2.14
N TYR A 162 9.20 9.74 -2.05
CA TYR A 162 8.74 8.38 -1.76
C TYR A 162 7.84 7.89 -2.89
N ILE A 163 8.06 6.65 -3.31
CA ILE A 163 7.18 5.89 -4.18
C ILE A 163 6.35 4.98 -3.27
N LEU A 164 5.04 5.08 -3.36
CA LEU A 164 4.10 4.30 -2.58
C LEU A 164 3.43 3.28 -3.50
N THR A 165 3.52 2.00 -3.14
CA THR A 165 2.89 0.89 -3.85
C THR A 165 2.29 -0.08 -2.83
N HIS A 166 1.40 -0.97 -3.27
CA HIS A 166 0.92 -2.00 -2.38
C HIS A 166 2.01 -3.05 -2.08
N ALA A 167 2.56 -3.72 -3.11
CA ALA A 167 3.50 -4.83 -2.92
C ALA A 167 4.97 -4.48 -3.17
N GLY A 168 5.25 -3.49 -4.00
CA GLY A 168 6.61 -3.12 -4.41
C GLY A 168 6.70 -2.74 -5.88
N ILE A 169 7.90 -2.83 -6.44
CA ILE A 169 8.19 -2.64 -7.86
C ILE A 169 9.05 -3.79 -8.37
N ASP A 170 8.96 -4.11 -9.64
CA ASP A 170 9.89 -5.06 -10.27
C ASP A 170 11.27 -4.38 -10.45
N PRO A 171 12.31 -4.79 -9.70
CA PRO A 171 13.62 -4.17 -9.76
C PRO A 171 14.30 -4.35 -11.13
N TRP A 172 13.90 -5.37 -11.91
CA TRP A 172 14.43 -5.63 -13.24
C TRP A 172 13.87 -4.71 -14.33
N ARG A 173 12.81 -3.92 -13.97
CA ARG A 173 12.20 -2.89 -14.81
C ARG A 173 12.57 -1.48 -14.40
N VAL A 174 13.50 -1.34 -13.46
CA VAL A 174 13.97 -0.04 -13.01
C VAL A 174 15.05 0.47 -13.95
N GLU A 175 14.77 1.59 -14.61
CA GLU A 175 15.74 2.38 -15.34
C GLU A 175 16.05 3.64 -14.53
N VAL A 176 17.19 3.63 -13.83
CA VAL A 176 17.60 4.78 -13.00
C VAL A 176 18.03 5.92 -13.91
N PRO A 177 17.43 7.13 -13.78
CA PRO A 177 17.84 8.28 -14.57
C PRO A 177 19.21 8.78 -14.12
N ALA A 178 19.94 9.47 -15.02
CA ALA A 178 21.21 10.11 -14.68
C ALA A 178 21.05 11.21 -13.61
N ALA A 179 19.85 11.82 -13.54
CA ALA A 179 19.44 12.75 -12.48
C ALA A 179 17.93 12.65 -12.31
N TRP A 180 17.45 12.76 -11.09
CA TRP A 180 16.03 12.78 -10.79
C TRP A 180 15.42 14.14 -11.17
N ASP A 181 14.41 14.13 -12.01
CA ASP A 181 13.60 15.29 -12.43
C ASP A 181 12.12 15.06 -12.12
N GLU A 182 11.29 16.08 -12.38
CA GLU A 182 9.84 16.06 -12.10
C GLU A 182 9.10 14.93 -12.84
N GLY A 183 9.56 14.28 -13.79
CA GLY A 183 8.88 13.18 -14.49
C GLY A 183 9.58 11.83 -14.34
N SER A 184 10.68 11.78 -13.59
CA SER A 184 11.49 10.56 -13.50
C SER A 184 10.73 9.40 -12.86
N ILE A 185 10.01 9.66 -11.76
CA ILE A 185 9.21 8.63 -11.06
C ILE A 185 8.06 8.17 -11.95
N GLU A 186 7.36 9.08 -12.65
CA GLU A 186 6.27 8.71 -13.56
C GLU A 186 6.76 7.79 -14.69
N ARG A 187 7.93 8.09 -15.29
CA ARG A 187 8.52 7.24 -16.33
C ARG A 187 8.90 5.86 -15.80
N LEU A 188 9.47 5.80 -14.60
CA LEU A 188 9.81 4.55 -13.93
C LEU A 188 8.55 3.71 -13.67
N MET A 189 7.50 4.33 -13.13
CA MET A 189 6.27 3.62 -12.81
C MET A 189 5.49 3.22 -14.06
N ALA A 190 5.60 3.95 -15.17
CA ALA A 190 5.02 3.55 -16.45
C ALA A 190 5.66 2.28 -17.05
N ALA A 191 6.86 1.92 -16.65
CA ALA A 191 7.52 0.68 -17.04
C ALA A 191 7.12 -0.54 -16.19
N GLN A 192 6.48 -0.32 -15.04
CA GLN A 192 6.01 -1.37 -14.15
C GLN A 192 4.71 -2.00 -14.66
N ARG A 193 4.49 -3.28 -14.35
CA ARG A 193 3.21 -3.93 -14.61
C ARG A 193 2.29 -3.80 -13.39
N PRO A 194 0.98 -3.63 -13.57
CA PRO A 194 0.03 -3.61 -12.46
C PRO A 194 0.15 -4.84 -11.54
N ASP A 195 0.34 -6.05 -12.10
CA ASP A 195 0.49 -7.27 -11.31
C ASP A 195 1.74 -7.24 -10.42
N ASP A 196 2.86 -6.65 -10.88
CA ASP A 196 4.07 -6.50 -10.06
C ASP A 196 3.79 -5.56 -8.88
N LEU A 197 3.08 -4.45 -9.11
CA LEU A 197 2.73 -3.48 -8.06
C LEU A 197 1.81 -4.05 -6.98
N LEU A 198 1.04 -5.11 -7.31
CA LEU A 198 0.04 -5.72 -6.44
C LEU A 198 0.49 -7.03 -5.79
N TRP A 199 1.47 -7.76 -6.39
CA TRP A 199 1.75 -9.14 -5.99
C TRP A 199 3.22 -9.47 -5.78
N ILE A 200 4.17 -8.62 -6.19
CA ILE A 200 5.60 -8.93 -6.08
C ILE A 200 6.02 -9.13 -4.61
N ARG A 201 6.90 -10.08 -4.37
CA ARG A 201 7.45 -10.37 -3.04
C ARG A 201 8.97 -10.51 -3.11
N ASP A 202 9.46 -11.72 -3.36
CA ASP A 202 10.87 -12.10 -3.24
C ASP A 202 11.79 -11.21 -4.04
N ASP A 203 11.50 -11.00 -5.33
CA ASP A 203 12.34 -10.21 -6.21
C ASP A 203 12.50 -8.76 -5.72
N PHE A 204 11.41 -8.15 -5.23
CA PHE A 204 11.47 -6.79 -4.70
C PHE A 204 12.30 -6.70 -3.41
N TRP A 205 12.08 -7.61 -2.47
CA TRP A 205 12.77 -7.54 -1.18
C TRP A 205 14.23 -7.99 -1.25
N THR A 206 14.57 -8.95 -2.09
CA THR A 206 15.91 -9.54 -2.15
C THR A 206 16.85 -8.86 -3.15
N SER A 207 16.33 -8.13 -4.15
CA SER A 207 17.14 -7.50 -5.19
C SER A 207 17.31 -6.00 -4.94
N PRO A 208 18.52 -5.42 -5.17
CA PRO A 208 18.72 -3.98 -5.13
C PRO A 208 17.87 -3.26 -6.18
N THR A 209 17.21 -2.16 -5.79
CA THR A 209 16.44 -1.33 -6.75
C THR A 209 17.32 -0.39 -7.55
N GLY A 210 18.47 0.00 -6.99
CA GLY A 210 19.35 1.01 -7.59
C GLY A 210 18.80 2.45 -7.52
N LEU A 211 17.63 2.66 -6.93
CA LEU A 211 16.97 3.97 -6.88
C LEU A 211 17.74 4.99 -6.02
N VAL A 212 18.35 4.52 -4.94
CA VAL A 212 19.18 5.36 -4.05
C VAL A 212 20.64 5.15 -4.38
N ASN A 213 21.38 6.23 -4.59
CA ASN A 213 22.80 6.23 -4.96
C ASN A 213 23.73 6.19 -3.72
N GLU A 214 25.05 6.16 -3.97
CA GLU A 214 26.09 6.10 -2.93
C GLU A 214 26.15 7.33 -2.02
N TRP A 215 25.51 8.44 -2.39
CA TRP A 215 25.36 9.62 -1.55
C TRP A 215 24.04 9.62 -0.75
N GLY A 216 23.25 8.57 -0.86
CA GLY A 216 21.95 8.44 -0.20
C GLY A 216 20.81 9.22 -0.87
N GLU A 217 21.01 9.68 -2.10
CA GLU A 217 20.02 10.45 -2.87
C GLU A 217 19.17 9.53 -3.75
N GLY A 218 17.90 9.91 -3.96
CA GLY A 218 16.92 9.18 -4.76
C GLY A 218 15.67 8.78 -3.97
N PRO A 219 14.63 8.27 -4.62
CA PRO A 219 13.38 7.93 -3.96
C PRO A 219 13.49 6.63 -3.14
N ILE A 220 12.70 6.56 -2.08
CA ILE A 220 12.50 5.35 -1.27
C ILE A 220 11.15 4.74 -1.66
N VAL A 221 11.09 3.42 -1.81
CA VAL A 221 9.82 2.69 -2.03
C VAL A 221 9.27 2.25 -0.68
N ILE A 222 7.99 2.57 -0.43
CA ILE A 222 7.24 2.09 0.73
C ILE A 222 6.17 1.14 0.22
N ALA A 223 6.13 -0.07 0.79
CA ALA A 223 5.17 -1.10 0.44
C ALA A 223 4.64 -1.82 1.69
N GLY A 224 3.54 -2.57 1.50
CA GLY A 224 2.96 -3.52 2.43
C GLY A 224 2.97 -4.94 1.86
N HIS A 225 1.80 -5.62 1.87
CA HIS A 225 1.55 -6.90 1.21
C HIS A 225 2.30 -8.11 1.76
N THR A 226 3.54 -7.94 2.14
CA THR A 226 4.38 -9.01 2.69
C THR A 226 4.52 -8.81 4.19
N PRO A 227 3.75 -9.54 5.04
CA PRO A 227 3.90 -9.37 6.48
C PRO A 227 5.37 -9.42 6.90
N THR A 228 5.85 -8.36 7.54
CA THR A 228 7.29 -8.17 7.84
C THR A 228 7.99 -9.38 8.45
N PRO A 229 7.34 -10.25 9.30
CA PRO A 229 7.97 -11.46 9.79
C PRO A 229 8.40 -12.45 8.70
N TYR A 230 7.79 -12.40 7.51
CA TYR A 230 8.15 -13.27 6.39
C TYR A 230 9.47 -12.87 5.74
N LEU A 231 9.88 -11.60 5.87
CA LEU A 231 11.18 -11.12 5.37
C LEU A 231 12.35 -11.85 6.04
N THR A 232 12.18 -12.36 7.26
CA THR A 232 13.21 -13.19 7.91
C THR A 232 13.55 -14.43 7.08
N GLY A 233 12.55 -15.05 6.43
CA GLY A 233 12.77 -16.19 5.52
C GLY A 233 13.48 -15.83 4.22
N MET A 234 13.32 -14.61 3.73
CA MET A 234 13.88 -14.12 2.48
C MET A 234 15.29 -13.52 2.65
N LEU A 235 15.51 -12.78 3.72
CA LEU A 235 16.69 -11.93 3.94
C LEU A 235 17.56 -12.37 5.10
N GLY A 236 17.11 -13.32 5.93
CA GLY A 236 17.81 -13.72 7.16
C GLY A 236 17.99 -12.52 8.10
N GLU A 237 19.18 -12.39 8.68
CA GLU A 237 19.52 -11.30 9.61
C GLU A 237 19.61 -9.92 8.93
N ALA A 238 19.68 -9.86 7.61
CA ALA A 238 19.82 -8.59 6.89
C ALA A 238 18.56 -7.71 6.95
N CYS A 239 17.39 -8.27 7.29
CA CYS A 239 16.17 -7.49 7.48
C CYS A 239 16.09 -6.79 8.85
N GLY A 240 16.97 -7.15 9.80
CA GLY A 240 16.85 -6.69 11.19
C GLY A 240 15.65 -7.31 11.93
N PRO A 241 15.28 -6.76 13.09
CA PRO A 241 14.17 -7.30 13.88
C PRO A 241 12.82 -7.02 13.22
N THR A 242 12.11 -8.08 12.85
CA THR A 242 10.78 -8.01 12.22
C THR A 242 9.63 -8.05 13.25
N ARG A 243 9.97 -8.24 14.53
CA ARG A 243 9.02 -8.26 15.65
C ARG A 243 9.48 -7.36 16.77
N ASN A 244 8.53 -6.74 17.46
CA ASN A 244 8.79 -5.95 18.66
C ASN A 244 9.01 -6.84 19.91
N ALA A 245 9.19 -6.21 21.08
CA ALA A 245 9.42 -6.91 22.33
C ALA A 245 8.23 -7.80 22.78
N ASP A 246 7.02 -7.50 22.33
CA ASP A 246 5.80 -8.25 22.60
C ASP A 246 5.58 -9.39 21.58
N GLY A 247 6.51 -9.59 20.63
CA GLY A 247 6.44 -10.60 19.60
C GLY A 247 5.55 -10.23 18.40
N LEU A 248 5.00 -9.03 18.37
CA LEU A 248 4.15 -8.54 17.28
C LEU A 248 4.99 -8.02 16.10
N ALA A 249 4.47 -8.19 14.89
CA ALA A 249 5.11 -7.71 13.66
C ALA A 249 5.33 -6.19 13.69
N GLN A 250 6.45 -5.72 13.18
CA GLN A 250 6.78 -4.30 13.13
C GLN A 250 7.42 -3.93 11.79
N MET A 251 7.39 -2.64 11.45
CA MET A 251 8.02 -2.08 10.26
C MET A 251 9.48 -2.51 10.10
N VAL A 252 9.88 -2.75 8.86
CA VAL A 252 11.26 -3.09 8.49
C VAL A 252 11.77 -2.16 7.39
N LYS A 253 13.06 -1.81 7.46
CA LYS A 253 13.75 -1.02 6.43
C LYS A 253 14.87 -1.85 5.83
N VAL A 254 14.83 -2.05 4.52
CA VAL A 254 15.74 -2.97 3.78
C VAL A 254 16.58 -2.19 2.78
N GLY A 255 17.77 -2.71 2.46
CA GLY A 255 18.61 -2.24 1.36
C GLY A 255 19.69 -1.25 1.74
N ALA A 256 19.82 -0.87 3.02
CA ALA A 256 20.91 0.00 3.47
C ALA A 256 22.28 -0.66 3.22
N SER A 257 23.13 0.00 2.46
CA SER A 257 24.47 -0.49 2.09
C SER A 257 25.42 0.66 1.73
N GLY A 258 26.69 0.37 1.46
CA GLY A 258 27.60 1.37 0.93
C GLY A 258 27.17 1.92 -0.43
N ALA A 259 26.50 1.12 -1.25
CA ALA A 259 25.97 1.56 -2.55
C ALA A 259 24.77 2.52 -2.44
N THR A 260 24.12 2.57 -1.30
CA THR A 260 22.97 3.47 -1.02
C THR A 260 23.34 4.57 -0.02
N GLY A 261 24.63 4.81 0.24
CA GLY A 261 25.06 5.76 1.27
C GLY A 261 24.56 5.44 2.69
N GLY A 262 24.23 4.16 2.95
CA GLY A 262 23.64 3.72 4.21
C GLY A 262 22.13 3.94 4.35
N VAL A 263 21.46 4.40 3.29
CA VAL A 263 20.01 4.63 3.28
C VAL A 263 19.29 3.34 2.87
N ALA A 264 18.28 2.94 3.64
CA ALA A 264 17.38 1.85 3.26
C ALA A 264 16.41 2.35 2.17
N ASP A 265 16.47 1.74 0.99
CA ASP A 265 15.72 2.14 -0.20
C ASP A 265 14.31 1.52 -0.30
N ARG A 266 14.00 0.54 0.58
CA ARG A 266 12.72 -0.18 0.64
C ARG A 266 12.24 -0.27 2.08
N TRP A 267 11.00 0.14 2.31
CA TRP A 267 10.37 0.10 3.64
C TRP A 267 9.12 -0.76 3.57
N ASP A 268 9.07 -1.79 4.41
CA ASP A 268 7.92 -2.64 4.59
C ASP A 268 7.12 -2.18 5.81
N ILE A 269 5.85 -1.82 5.58
CA ILE A 269 4.94 -1.34 6.61
C ILE A 269 3.78 -2.30 6.90
N ASP A 270 3.74 -3.49 6.30
CA ASP A 270 2.76 -4.52 6.65
C ASP A 270 3.11 -5.13 8.02
N ALA A 271 2.53 -4.56 9.05
CA ALA A 271 2.70 -5.03 10.42
C ALA A 271 1.82 -6.26 10.76
N GLY A 272 1.39 -7.02 9.74
CA GLY A 272 0.80 -8.34 9.87
C GLY A 272 -0.62 -8.39 10.42
N ALA A 273 -1.44 -7.36 10.21
CA ALA A 273 -2.82 -7.33 10.71
C ALA A 273 -3.62 -8.57 10.28
N ALA A 274 -3.41 -9.05 9.04
CA ALA A 274 -3.99 -10.28 8.51
C ALA A 274 -3.81 -11.53 9.39
N GLY A 275 -2.79 -11.56 10.24
CA GLY A 275 -2.51 -12.64 11.19
C GLY A 275 -3.30 -12.55 12.49
N GLY A 276 -4.08 -11.49 12.69
CA GLY A 276 -4.94 -11.30 13.84
C GLY A 276 -4.22 -11.03 15.17
N ALA A 277 -4.99 -11.13 16.23
CA ALA A 277 -4.51 -10.86 17.59
C ALA A 277 -3.35 -11.80 18.00
N GLY A 278 -2.32 -11.23 18.64
CA GLY A 278 -1.12 -11.96 19.08
C GLY A 278 -0.05 -12.14 17.99
N PHE A 279 -0.33 -11.75 16.74
CA PHE A 279 0.65 -11.75 15.65
C PHE A 279 0.85 -10.36 15.06
N GLY A 280 -0.23 -9.69 14.72
CA GLY A 280 -0.24 -8.45 13.95
C GLY A 280 -0.73 -7.24 14.71
N GLN A 281 -0.52 -6.11 14.08
CA GLN A 281 -0.96 -4.81 14.52
C GLN A 281 -1.22 -3.90 13.31
N VAL A 282 -2.03 -2.87 13.48
CA VAL A 282 -2.13 -1.78 12.51
C VAL A 282 -0.99 -0.80 12.77
N LEU A 283 -0.26 -0.46 11.73
CA LEU A 283 0.79 0.57 11.77
C LEU A 283 0.35 1.80 10.99
N ILE A 284 0.47 2.98 11.60
CA ILE A 284 0.45 4.26 10.90
C ILE A 284 1.83 4.89 11.02
N LEU A 285 2.51 5.06 9.89
CA LEU A 285 3.84 5.69 9.80
C LEU A 285 3.69 7.16 9.46
N ARG A 286 4.31 8.06 10.25
CA ARG A 286 4.46 9.47 9.89
C ARG A 286 5.79 9.66 9.17
N LEU A 287 5.75 10.14 7.92
CA LEU A 287 6.95 10.27 7.08
C LEU A 287 7.85 11.43 7.49
N ASP A 288 7.31 12.46 8.14
CA ASP A 288 8.02 13.70 8.49
C ASP A 288 9.19 13.45 9.45
N ASP A 289 9.04 12.52 10.36
CA ASP A 289 10.05 12.18 11.39
C ASP A 289 10.25 10.68 11.57
N GLY A 290 9.52 9.83 10.82
CA GLY A 290 9.59 8.39 10.91
C GLY A 290 8.90 7.81 12.15
N ALA A 291 8.02 8.57 12.82
CA ALA A 291 7.27 8.07 13.96
C ALA A 291 6.28 6.97 13.56
N CYS A 292 6.29 5.87 14.28
CA CYS A 292 5.43 4.71 14.08
C CYS A 292 4.37 4.64 15.19
N PHE A 293 3.11 4.60 14.81
CA PHE A 293 1.97 4.45 15.70
C PHE A 293 1.41 3.04 15.50
N TYR A 294 1.67 2.18 16.46
CA TYR A 294 1.23 0.78 16.42
C TYR A 294 0.01 0.58 17.31
N GLU A 295 -0.97 -0.16 16.82
CA GLU A 295 -2.10 -0.66 17.61
C GLU A 295 -2.24 -2.16 17.38
N PRO A 296 -2.05 -3.01 18.40
CA PRO A 296 -2.25 -4.45 18.28
C PRO A 296 -3.68 -4.80 17.87
N ILE A 297 -3.84 -5.83 17.02
CA ILE A 297 -5.17 -6.31 16.65
C ILE A 297 -5.94 -6.70 17.89
N LEU A 298 -7.15 -6.18 18.01
CA LEU A 298 -8.01 -6.40 19.19
C LEU A 298 -8.47 -7.86 19.26
N PRO A 299 -8.52 -8.46 20.47
CA PRO A 299 -9.08 -9.79 20.63
C PRO A 299 -10.55 -9.83 20.15
N GLY A 300 -10.85 -10.76 19.23
CA GLY A 300 -12.19 -10.94 18.67
C GLY A 300 -12.45 -10.14 17.41
N GLU A 301 -11.45 -9.45 16.91
CA GLU A 301 -11.47 -8.76 15.61
C GLU A 301 -10.71 -9.55 14.55
#